data_348adace88e5ec7570c345be28dd7c8a
#
_entry.id   348adace88e5ec7570c345be28dd7c8a
#
_cell.length_a   1.000
_cell.length_b   1.000
_cell.length_c   1.000
_cell.angle_alpha   90.00
_cell.angle_beta   90.00
_cell.angle_gamma   90.00
#
_symmetry.space_group_name_H-M   'P 1'
#
loop_
_entity.id
_entity.type
_entity.pdbx_description
1 polymer ?
#
loop_
_entity_poly.entity_id
_entity_poly.type
_entity_poly.pdbx_seq_one_letter_code
_entity_poly.pdbx_strand_id
1 'polypeptide(L)'
;LPQLRGAWAQSLPELSYRRQYHLYAEMIKTDMRYQQNFILGAALIVASELLFASMGATVKAVSVELSTEVVVFMRGLFGVVILLPLLMRKWKKDVLTTNVLHLHLLRAILGVSAMYCFFYALANLQLADGMLLKMTAPLFMPLIAALWLYEKLGTKIWLAVGLGFVGVALVLQPEGEFNWVALVGLAGGMFAAGAKVTVRRLGQTEPTMRIVFYFSLIVMLIATIPLLWAWRTPTAVEWGLLFLMGLFGTLGQLLLTRGYSIAAASQVAPFTYFSVVFAALYGYLFWNEKLDLGFIAGAMLIAVAGIVALRANRSRRKRSNLEKQDAVEVTG
;
A
#
# COMPACT_ATOMS: atom_id res chain seq x y z
N LEU A 1 -9.18 49.49 13.78
CA LEU A 1 -8.22 48.37 14.06
C LEU A 1 -6.72 48.72 13.89
N PRO A 2 -6.31 50.01 13.73
CA PRO A 2 -4.88 50.37 13.73
C PRO A 2 -4.29 50.68 15.11
N GLN A 3 -5.07 50.73 16.17
CA GLN A 3 -4.58 51.20 17.49
C GLN A 3 -4.11 50.07 18.45
N LEU A 4 -4.22 48.80 18.09
CA LEU A 4 -3.69 47.67 18.90
C LEU A 4 -2.29 47.21 18.50
N ARG A 5 -1.62 47.89 17.54
CA ARG A 5 -0.27 47.55 17.10
C ARG A 5 0.87 48.11 17.97
N GLY A 6 0.55 48.99 18.93
CA GLY A 6 1.58 49.76 19.65
C GLY A 6 2.08 49.20 20.98
N ALA A 7 1.34 48.28 21.62
CA ALA A 7 1.63 47.92 23.02
C ALA A 7 2.36 46.55 23.20
N TRP A 8 2.36 45.66 22.22
CA TRP A 8 2.96 44.33 22.33
C TRP A 8 4.24 44.15 21.52
N ALA A 9 4.63 45.15 20.70
CA ALA A 9 5.82 45.08 19.83
C ALA A 9 7.14 45.38 20.52
N GLN A 10 7.14 45.80 21.79
CA GLN A 10 8.37 46.25 22.51
C GLN A 10 8.93 45.23 23.52
N SER A 11 8.34 44.07 23.70
CA SER A 11 8.76 43.10 24.76
C SER A 11 9.21 41.70 24.30
N LEU A 12 9.33 41.44 22.99
CA LEU A 12 9.90 40.20 22.54
C LEU A 12 11.22 40.43 21.81
N PRO A 13 12.28 39.65 22.09
CA PRO A 13 13.58 39.82 21.42
C PRO A 13 13.39 39.60 19.90
N GLU A 14 13.90 40.48 19.07
CA GLU A 14 13.86 40.44 17.58
C GLU A 14 14.28 39.08 16.99
N LEU A 15 15.09 38.31 17.71
CA LEU A 15 15.55 36.98 17.37
C LEU A 15 14.42 35.93 17.36
N SER A 16 13.39 36.07 18.21
CA SER A 16 12.26 35.12 18.25
C SER A 16 11.30 35.34 17.08
N TYR A 17 11.10 36.60 16.68
CA TYR A 17 10.24 36.96 15.56
C TYR A 17 10.83 36.54 14.21
N ARG A 18 12.14 36.72 14.01
CA ARG A 18 12.85 36.22 12.81
C ARG A 18 12.80 34.70 12.72
N ARG A 19 12.93 33.98 13.83
CA ARG A 19 12.89 32.51 13.85
C ARG A 19 11.48 32.00 13.54
N GLN A 20 10.45 32.65 14.07
CA GLN A 20 9.06 32.33 13.77
C GLN A 20 8.70 32.61 12.30
N TYR A 21 9.14 33.74 11.74
CA TYR A 21 8.96 34.07 10.32
C TYR A 21 9.68 33.07 9.40
N HIS A 22 10.90 32.64 9.74
CA HIS A 22 11.61 31.60 9.00
C HIS A 22 10.87 30.25 9.05
N LEU A 23 10.39 29.82 10.21
CA LEU A 23 9.60 28.60 10.35
C LEU A 23 8.28 28.67 9.57
N TYR A 24 7.59 29.80 9.59
CA TYR A 24 6.36 30.03 8.81
C TYR A 24 6.65 30.04 7.30
N ALA A 25 7.71 30.69 6.86
CA ALA A 25 8.13 30.70 5.46
C ALA A 25 8.58 29.31 4.97
N GLU A 26 9.27 28.54 5.81
CA GLU A 26 9.63 27.14 5.54
C GLU A 26 8.38 26.22 5.50
N MET A 27 7.43 26.40 6.42
CA MET A 27 6.15 25.67 6.39
C MET A 27 5.36 25.96 5.13
N ILE A 28 5.25 27.27 4.73
CA ILE A 28 4.54 27.66 3.50
C ILE A 28 5.25 27.11 2.26
N LYS A 29 6.59 27.18 2.21
CA LYS A 29 7.38 26.57 1.11
C LYS A 29 7.20 25.04 1.04
N THR A 30 7.13 24.38 2.19
CA THR A 30 6.92 22.94 2.26
C THR A 30 5.51 22.57 1.80
N ASP A 31 4.49 23.34 2.21
CA ASP A 31 3.10 23.12 1.80
C ASP A 31 2.90 23.39 0.29
N MET A 32 3.52 24.44 -0.25
CA MET A 32 3.48 24.75 -1.69
C MET A 32 4.23 23.69 -2.53
N ARG A 33 5.35 23.13 -2.04
CA ARG A 33 6.03 22.01 -2.71
C ARG A 33 5.17 20.74 -2.76
N TYR A 34 4.39 20.47 -1.70
CA TYR A 34 3.45 19.34 -1.66
C TYR A 34 2.28 19.52 -2.62
N GLN A 35 1.75 20.75 -2.77
CA GLN A 35 0.65 21.03 -3.72
C GLN A 35 1.10 20.97 -5.18
N GLN A 36 2.32 21.38 -5.49
CA GLN A 36 2.85 21.36 -6.86
C GLN A 36 3.02 19.95 -7.44
N ASN A 37 3.12 18.91 -6.59
CA ASN A 37 3.34 17.55 -7.04
C ASN A 37 2.12 16.63 -6.93
N PHE A 38 0.95 17.16 -6.52
CA PHE A 38 -0.27 16.35 -6.35
C PHE A 38 -0.66 15.64 -7.65
N ILE A 39 -0.73 16.36 -8.77
CA ILE A 39 -1.15 15.80 -10.08
C ILE A 39 -0.16 14.71 -10.52
N LEU A 40 1.13 14.98 -10.42
CA LEU A 40 2.16 13.98 -10.75
C LEU A 40 2.09 12.78 -9.81
N GLY A 41 1.92 13.01 -8.51
CA GLY A 41 1.75 11.96 -7.52
C GLY A 41 0.53 11.08 -7.80
N ALA A 42 -0.62 11.68 -8.09
CA ALA A 42 -1.85 10.98 -8.46
C ALA A 42 -1.68 10.18 -9.76
N ALA A 43 -1.08 10.79 -10.79
CA ALA A 43 -0.80 10.11 -12.06
C ALA A 43 0.12 8.88 -11.89
N LEU A 44 1.19 9.01 -11.07
CA LEU A 44 2.07 7.89 -10.75
C LEU A 44 1.34 6.76 -10.00
N ILE A 45 0.44 7.11 -9.07
CA ILE A 45 -0.39 6.11 -8.37
C ILE A 45 -1.32 5.42 -9.36
N VAL A 46 -2.06 6.16 -10.20
CA VAL A 46 -2.96 5.56 -11.21
C VAL A 46 -2.18 4.64 -12.16
N ALA A 47 -1.02 5.10 -12.67
CA ALA A 47 -0.16 4.28 -13.50
C ALA A 47 0.35 3.02 -12.78
N SER A 48 0.69 3.12 -11.49
CA SER A 48 1.07 1.97 -10.67
C SER A 48 -0.07 0.97 -10.51
N GLU A 49 -1.30 1.43 -10.35
CA GLU A 49 -2.46 0.56 -10.19
C GLU A 49 -2.85 -0.11 -11.52
N LEU A 50 -2.64 0.54 -12.66
CA LEU A 50 -2.74 -0.10 -13.96
C LEU A 50 -1.73 -1.27 -14.08
N LEU A 51 -0.48 -1.03 -13.69
CA LEU A 51 0.55 -2.08 -13.71
C LEU A 51 0.22 -3.22 -12.72
N PHE A 52 -0.33 -2.91 -11.54
CA PHE A 52 -0.77 -3.95 -10.60
C PHE A 52 -1.98 -4.73 -11.11
N ALA A 53 -2.92 -4.10 -11.79
CA ALA A 53 -4.02 -4.80 -12.45
C ALA A 53 -3.51 -5.68 -13.59
N SER A 54 -2.57 -5.20 -14.40
CA SER A 54 -1.89 -6.00 -15.44
C SER A 54 -1.13 -7.18 -14.83
N MET A 55 -0.43 -6.96 -13.70
CA MET A 55 0.19 -8.05 -12.94
C MET A 55 -0.87 -9.07 -12.47
N GLY A 56 -1.99 -8.60 -11.93
CA GLY A 56 -3.09 -9.47 -11.49
C GLY A 56 -3.67 -10.28 -12.65
N ALA A 57 -3.86 -9.68 -13.81
CA ALA A 57 -4.32 -10.37 -15.02
C ALA A 57 -3.30 -11.45 -15.48
N THR A 58 -2.00 -11.15 -15.47
CA THR A 58 -0.98 -12.16 -15.80
C THR A 58 -0.90 -13.29 -14.77
N VAL A 59 -1.08 -12.97 -13.46
CA VAL A 59 -1.20 -14.00 -12.42
C VAL A 59 -2.39 -14.90 -12.69
N LYS A 60 -3.58 -14.34 -12.92
CA LYS A 60 -4.79 -15.12 -13.21
C LYS A 60 -4.61 -16.02 -14.44
N ALA A 61 -4.03 -15.49 -15.51
CA ALA A 61 -3.78 -16.26 -16.73
C ALA A 61 -2.82 -17.43 -16.52
N VAL A 62 -1.73 -17.23 -15.77
CA VAL A 62 -0.72 -18.27 -15.56
C VAL A 62 -1.14 -19.29 -14.49
N SER A 63 -2.00 -18.90 -13.54
CA SER A 63 -2.49 -19.76 -12.47
C SER A 63 -3.47 -20.84 -12.92
N VAL A 64 -3.90 -20.86 -14.18
CA VAL A 64 -4.65 -21.96 -14.77
C VAL A 64 -3.83 -23.25 -14.79
N GLU A 65 -2.53 -23.10 -15.03
CA GLU A 65 -1.61 -24.22 -15.26
C GLU A 65 -0.51 -24.35 -14.20
N LEU A 66 -0.11 -23.23 -13.60
CA LEU A 66 0.95 -23.19 -12.58
C LEU A 66 0.38 -22.97 -11.18
N SER A 67 0.97 -23.66 -10.22
CA SER A 67 0.61 -23.48 -8.81
C SER A 67 1.00 -22.09 -8.29
N THR A 68 0.29 -21.62 -7.25
CA THR A 68 0.56 -20.33 -6.61
C THR A 68 2.01 -20.23 -6.12
N GLU A 69 2.61 -21.35 -5.68
CA GLU A 69 3.98 -21.44 -5.18
C GLU A 69 5.00 -21.03 -6.27
N VAL A 70 4.84 -21.59 -7.47
CA VAL A 70 5.68 -21.24 -8.63
C VAL A 70 5.52 -19.77 -8.98
N VAL A 71 4.29 -19.28 -9.01
CA VAL A 71 3.99 -17.87 -9.35
C VAL A 71 4.61 -16.90 -8.33
N VAL A 72 4.50 -17.19 -7.01
CA VAL A 72 5.11 -16.39 -5.95
C VAL A 72 6.64 -16.40 -6.03
N PHE A 73 7.25 -17.57 -6.24
CA PHE A 73 8.70 -17.69 -6.42
C PHE A 73 9.17 -16.84 -7.60
N MET A 74 8.53 -17.01 -8.76
CA MET A 74 8.88 -16.27 -9.99
C MET A 74 8.70 -14.76 -9.82
N ARG A 75 7.69 -14.33 -9.05
CA ARG A 75 7.52 -12.90 -8.72
C ARG A 75 8.70 -12.36 -7.91
N GLY A 76 9.21 -13.14 -6.96
CA GLY A 76 10.43 -12.82 -6.20
C GLY A 76 11.67 -12.78 -7.09
N LEU A 77 11.88 -13.84 -7.87
CA LEU A 77 13.02 -14.00 -8.78
C LEU A 77 13.12 -12.86 -9.80
N PHE A 78 12.06 -12.60 -10.55
CA PHE A 78 12.06 -11.50 -11.53
C PHE A 78 12.15 -10.13 -10.87
N GLY A 79 11.62 -9.97 -9.64
CA GLY A 79 11.82 -8.77 -8.85
C GLY A 79 13.30 -8.51 -8.57
N VAL A 80 14.06 -9.52 -8.18
CA VAL A 80 15.51 -9.44 -7.97
C VAL A 80 16.23 -9.15 -9.28
N VAL A 81 15.95 -9.93 -10.33
CA VAL A 81 16.61 -9.82 -11.65
C VAL A 81 16.43 -8.42 -12.26
N ILE A 82 15.23 -7.83 -12.15
CA ILE A 82 14.94 -6.50 -12.70
C ILE A 82 15.58 -5.40 -11.87
N LEU A 83 15.64 -5.55 -10.54
CA LEU A 83 16.22 -4.54 -9.65
C LEU A 83 17.74 -4.59 -9.60
N LEU A 84 18.35 -5.75 -9.81
CA LEU A 84 19.79 -5.94 -9.71
C LEU A 84 20.60 -4.99 -10.61
N PRO A 85 20.31 -4.83 -11.92
CA PRO A 85 21.02 -3.88 -12.78
C PRO A 85 20.87 -2.42 -12.33
N LEU A 86 19.69 -2.07 -11.79
CA LEU A 86 19.42 -0.71 -11.29
C LEU A 86 20.23 -0.41 -10.02
N LEU A 87 20.44 -1.42 -9.18
CA LEU A 87 21.28 -1.33 -7.99
C LEU A 87 22.76 -1.27 -8.38
N MET A 88 23.20 -2.11 -9.34
CA MET A 88 24.59 -2.13 -9.81
C MET A 88 25.02 -0.81 -10.44
N ARG A 89 24.14 -0.09 -11.14
CA ARG A 89 24.40 1.25 -11.68
C ARG A 89 24.68 2.31 -10.61
N LYS A 90 24.12 2.12 -9.40
CA LYS A 90 24.29 3.03 -8.25
C LYS A 90 25.16 2.41 -7.15
N TRP A 91 25.99 1.42 -7.51
CA TRP A 91 26.76 0.65 -6.54
C TRP A 91 27.71 1.56 -5.75
N LYS A 92 27.29 1.92 -4.55
CA LYS A 92 28.14 2.40 -3.46
C LYS A 92 28.22 1.27 -2.44
N LYS A 93 29.35 1.16 -1.72
CA LYS A 93 29.58 0.07 -0.74
C LYS A 93 28.42 -0.15 0.25
N ASP A 94 27.57 0.87 0.48
CA ASP A 94 26.50 0.85 1.47
C ASP A 94 25.08 0.66 0.87
N VAL A 95 24.95 0.35 -0.43
CA VAL A 95 23.61 0.23 -1.08
C VAL A 95 22.77 -0.87 -0.46
N LEU A 96 23.37 -1.96 -0.02
CA LEU A 96 22.68 -3.11 0.57
C LEU A 96 22.86 -3.24 2.09
N THR A 97 23.69 -2.41 2.74
CA THR A 97 23.87 -2.49 4.20
C THR A 97 22.63 -1.99 4.93
N THR A 98 22.14 -2.72 5.92
CA THR A 98 21.01 -2.35 6.76
C THR A 98 21.26 -2.69 8.22
N ASN A 99 20.86 -1.81 9.13
CA ASN A 99 20.89 -2.05 10.59
C ASN A 99 19.52 -2.54 11.11
N VAL A 100 18.51 -2.64 10.25
CA VAL A 100 17.12 -2.97 10.62
C VAL A 100 16.60 -4.21 9.89
N LEU A 101 17.46 -5.22 9.74
CA LEU A 101 17.15 -6.47 9.03
C LEU A 101 15.88 -7.14 9.57
N HIS A 102 15.62 -7.08 10.89
CA HIS A 102 14.41 -7.61 11.49
C HIS A 102 13.13 -6.98 10.92
N LEU A 103 13.15 -5.68 10.58
CA LEU A 103 12.01 -5.03 9.92
C LEU A 103 11.85 -5.46 8.47
N HIS A 104 12.95 -5.72 7.75
CA HIS A 104 12.90 -6.30 6.40
C HIS A 104 12.33 -7.71 6.42
N LEU A 105 12.72 -8.54 7.40
CA LEU A 105 12.16 -9.88 7.59
C LEU A 105 10.67 -9.83 7.91
N LEU A 106 10.25 -9.01 8.88
CA LEU A 106 8.84 -8.82 9.22
C LEU A 106 8.03 -8.34 8.01
N ARG A 107 8.55 -7.35 7.26
CA ARG A 107 7.95 -6.87 6.01
C ARG A 107 7.79 -8.00 4.99
N ALA A 108 8.79 -8.84 4.85
CA ALA A 108 8.79 -9.90 3.88
C ALA A 108 7.85 -11.05 4.28
N ILE A 109 7.83 -11.46 5.54
CA ILE A 109 6.90 -12.48 6.05
C ILE A 109 5.46 -12.02 5.84
N LEU A 110 5.09 -10.83 6.31
CA LEU A 110 3.74 -10.28 6.11
C LEU A 110 3.43 -10.11 4.62
N GLY A 111 4.39 -9.68 3.82
CA GLY A 111 4.22 -9.45 2.40
C GLY A 111 4.10 -10.74 1.59
N VAL A 112 4.86 -11.80 1.94
CA VAL A 112 4.73 -13.11 1.26
C VAL A 112 3.41 -13.78 1.61
N SER A 113 3.00 -13.71 2.89
CA SER A 113 1.68 -14.20 3.30
C SER A 113 0.55 -13.49 2.56
N ALA A 114 0.63 -12.16 2.47
CA ALA A 114 -0.32 -11.38 1.67
C ALA A 114 -0.30 -11.79 0.18
N MET A 115 0.88 -12.06 -0.38
CA MET A 115 1.04 -12.43 -1.78
C MET A 115 0.44 -13.81 -2.08
N TYR A 116 0.70 -14.81 -1.23
CA TYR A 116 0.07 -16.13 -1.36
C TYR A 116 -1.45 -16.03 -1.32
N CYS A 117 -1.99 -15.36 -0.31
CA CYS A 117 -3.43 -15.16 -0.19
C CYS A 117 -4.02 -14.44 -1.41
N PHE A 118 -3.37 -13.38 -1.87
CA PHE A 118 -3.82 -12.58 -2.99
C PHE A 118 -3.74 -13.35 -4.33
N PHE A 119 -2.65 -14.06 -4.59
CA PHE A 119 -2.50 -14.82 -5.84
C PHE A 119 -3.44 -16.04 -5.87
N TYR A 120 -3.63 -16.70 -4.73
CA TYR A 120 -4.62 -17.74 -4.58
C TYR A 120 -6.05 -17.21 -4.85
N ALA A 121 -6.38 -16.04 -4.32
CA ALA A 121 -7.68 -15.40 -4.59
C ALA A 121 -7.83 -15.06 -6.09
N LEU A 122 -6.81 -14.51 -6.74
CA LEU A 122 -6.83 -14.21 -8.18
C LEU A 122 -6.98 -15.46 -9.05
N ALA A 123 -6.43 -16.58 -8.63
CA ALA A 123 -6.53 -17.85 -9.35
C ALA A 123 -7.96 -18.44 -9.29
N ASN A 124 -8.73 -18.16 -8.22
CA ASN A 124 -9.98 -18.84 -7.91
C ASN A 124 -11.23 -17.92 -7.90
N LEU A 125 -11.06 -16.59 -8.00
CA LEU A 125 -12.14 -15.59 -8.04
C LEU A 125 -12.11 -14.81 -9.34
N GLN A 126 -13.14 -13.99 -9.55
CA GLN A 126 -13.07 -12.95 -10.60
C GLN A 126 -11.92 -11.99 -10.31
N LEU A 127 -11.32 -11.45 -11.37
CA LEU A 127 -10.14 -10.59 -11.25
C LEU A 127 -10.45 -9.34 -10.40
N ALA A 128 -11.64 -8.76 -10.61
CA ALA A 128 -12.08 -7.59 -9.87
C ALA A 128 -12.28 -7.89 -8.37
N ASP A 129 -12.86 -9.05 -8.01
CA ASP A 129 -13.06 -9.48 -6.62
C ASP A 129 -11.74 -9.65 -5.89
N GLY A 130 -10.78 -10.37 -6.49
CA GLY A 130 -9.45 -10.57 -5.93
C GLY A 130 -8.72 -9.25 -5.68
N MET A 131 -8.79 -8.30 -6.63
CA MET A 131 -8.21 -6.96 -6.47
C MET A 131 -8.93 -6.15 -5.39
N LEU A 132 -10.25 -6.28 -5.28
CA LEU A 132 -11.03 -5.56 -4.27
C LEU A 132 -10.73 -6.07 -2.85
N LEU A 133 -10.57 -7.39 -2.67
CA LEU A 133 -10.15 -7.96 -1.37
C LEU A 133 -8.79 -7.42 -0.91
N LYS A 134 -7.83 -7.24 -1.81
CA LYS A 134 -6.57 -6.56 -1.52
C LYS A 134 -6.79 -5.10 -1.07
N MET A 135 -7.81 -4.42 -1.59
CA MET A 135 -8.15 -3.04 -1.21
C MET A 135 -8.86 -2.93 0.15
N THR A 136 -9.13 -4.03 0.85
CA THR A 136 -9.56 -4.00 2.25
C THR A 136 -8.44 -3.66 3.24
N ALA A 137 -7.17 -3.69 2.81
CA ALA A 137 -6.03 -3.35 3.67
C ALA A 137 -6.18 -2.03 4.44
N PRO A 138 -6.71 -0.91 3.90
CA PRO A 138 -6.97 0.31 4.67
C PRO A 138 -7.93 0.15 5.84
N LEU A 139 -8.84 -0.83 5.80
CA LEU A 139 -9.76 -1.13 6.90
C LEU A 139 -9.03 -1.77 8.07
N PHE A 140 -8.05 -2.63 7.80
CA PHE A 140 -7.24 -3.30 8.81
C PHE A 140 -6.13 -2.40 9.40
N MET A 141 -5.66 -1.39 8.65
CA MET A 141 -4.55 -0.53 9.12
C MET A 141 -4.83 0.16 10.47
N PRO A 142 -6.01 0.77 10.73
CA PRO A 142 -6.32 1.34 12.03
C PRO A 142 -6.38 0.27 13.14
N LEU A 143 -6.92 -0.92 12.84
CA LEU A 143 -7.00 -2.02 13.80
C LEU A 143 -5.61 -2.49 14.22
N ILE A 144 -4.72 -2.71 13.25
CA ILE A 144 -3.33 -3.10 13.52
C ILE A 144 -2.60 -2.00 14.29
N ALA A 145 -2.80 -0.73 13.94
CA ALA A 145 -2.20 0.39 14.65
C ALA A 145 -2.70 0.47 16.10
N ALA A 146 -3.98 0.22 16.36
CA ALA A 146 -4.54 0.20 17.70
C ALA A 146 -3.96 -0.93 18.56
N LEU A 147 -3.85 -2.14 18.01
CA LEU A 147 -3.26 -3.28 18.69
C LEU A 147 -1.76 -3.08 18.97
N TRP A 148 -1.03 -2.50 18.03
CA TRP A 148 0.43 -2.33 18.17
C TRP A 148 0.82 -1.15 19.04
N LEU A 149 0.02 -0.07 19.03
CA LEU A 149 0.30 1.16 19.76
C LEU A 149 -0.58 1.32 21.01
N TYR A 150 -1.43 0.31 21.32
CA TYR A 150 -2.42 0.36 22.40
C TYR A 150 -3.31 1.62 22.36
N GLU A 151 -3.57 2.14 21.15
CA GLU A 151 -4.40 3.32 20.94
C GLU A 151 -5.89 2.95 20.90
N LYS A 152 -6.72 3.70 21.63
CA LYS A 152 -8.19 3.55 21.54
C LYS A 152 -8.67 4.08 20.19
N LEU A 153 -9.38 3.27 19.40
CA LEU A 153 -10.00 3.72 18.16
C LEU A 153 -11.20 4.60 18.44
N GLY A 154 -11.34 5.71 17.71
CA GLY A 154 -12.53 6.55 17.78
C GLY A 154 -13.74 5.89 17.07
N THR A 155 -14.96 6.22 17.50
CA THR A 155 -16.22 5.67 16.96
C THR A 155 -16.32 5.79 15.44
N LYS A 156 -15.83 6.88 14.85
CA LYS A 156 -15.81 7.09 13.39
C LYS A 156 -15.01 6.01 12.64
N ILE A 157 -13.92 5.52 13.24
CA ILE A 157 -13.09 4.47 12.66
C ILE A 157 -13.82 3.13 12.74
N TRP A 158 -14.45 2.82 13.87
CA TRP A 158 -15.25 1.61 14.04
C TRP A 158 -16.42 1.55 13.05
N LEU A 159 -17.13 2.67 12.86
CA LEU A 159 -18.21 2.78 11.87
C LEU A 159 -17.68 2.58 10.44
N ALA A 160 -16.54 3.19 10.11
CA ALA A 160 -15.94 3.01 8.79
C ALA A 160 -15.50 1.55 8.56
N VAL A 161 -14.89 0.91 9.55
CA VAL A 161 -14.50 -0.51 9.45
C VAL A 161 -15.73 -1.39 9.29
N GLY A 162 -16.79 -1.21 10.10
CA GLY A 162 -18.04 -1.94 9.98
C GLY A 162 -18.68 -1.78 8.60
N LEU A 163 -18.77 -0.54 8.09
CA LEU A 163 -19.30 -0.26 6.75
C LEU A 163 -18.48 -0.94 5.65
N GLY A 164 -17.15 -0.95 5.80
CA GLY A 164 -16.26 -1.63 4.86
C GLY A 164 -16.48 -3.14 4.84
N PHE A 165 -16.69 -3.79 6.00
CA PHE A 165 -17.01 -5.22 6.05
C PHE A 165 -18.40 -5.55 5.50
N VAL A 166 -19.39 -4.67 5.64
CA VAL A 166 -20.68 -4.80 4.92
C VAL A 166 -20.43 -4.75 3.41
N GLY A 167 -19.57 -3.85 2.93
CA GLY A 167 -19.17 -3.81 1.53
C GLY A 167 -18.50 -5.11 1.05
N VAL A 168 -17.63 -5.71 1.87
CA VAL A 168 -17.02 -7.03 1.58
C VAL A 168 -18.09 -8.10 1.46
N ALA A 169 -19.04 -8.14 2.39
CA ALA A 169 -20.12 -9.13 2.36
C ALA A 169 -21.01 -9.00 1.10
N LEU A 170 -21.27 -7.78 0.63
CA LEU A 170 -22.00 -7.55 -0.61
C LEU A 170 -21.25 -8.03 -1.85
N VAL A 171 -19.93 -7.85 -1.89
CA VAL A 171 -19.10 -8.31 -3.01
C VAL A 171 -19.05 -9.82 -3.08
N LEU A 172 -18.92 -10.47 -1.92
CA LEU A 172 -18.74 -11.91 -1.84
C LEU A 172 -20.04 -12.68 -2.12
N GLN A 173 -21.20 -11.99 -2.10
CA GLN A 173 -22.53 -12.53 -2.35
C GLN A 173 -22.60 -14.03 -2.02
N PRO A 174 -22.69 -14.42 -0.74
CA PRO A 174 -22.74 -15.82 -0.38
C PRO A 174 -24.08 -16.38 -0.89
N GLU A 175 -24.09 -17.00 -2.07
CA GLU A 175 -25.22 -17.77 -2.60
C GLU A 175 -25.40 -19.07 -1.77
N GLY A 176 -25.51 -18.90 -0.45
CA GLY A 176 -25.76 -20.00 0.50
C GLY A 176 -24.54 -20.85 0.89
N GLU A 177 -23.43 -20.81 0.15
CA GLU A 177 -22.20 -21.52 0.47
C GLU A 177 -21.08 -20.58 0.91
N PHE A 178 -20.37 -20.97 1.96
CA PHE A 178 -19.29 -20.18 2.53
C PHE A 178 -18.04 -20.22 1.62
N ASN A 179 -17.67 -19.08 1.03
CA ASN A 179 -16.54 -19.01 0.12
C ASN A 179 -15.19 -18.85 0.87
N TRP A 180 -14.51 -19.97 1.09
CA TRP A 180 -13.19 -20.00 1.74
C TRP A 180 -12.12 -19.17 1.00
N VAL A 181 -12.17 -19.11 -0.33
CA VAL A 181 -11.24 -18.34 -1.14
C VAL A 181 -11.32 -16.86 -0.80
N ALA A 182 -12.52 -16.38 -0.58
CA ALA A 182 -12.76 -14.98 -0.20
C ALA A 182 -12.19 -14.65 1.18
N LEU A 183 -12.28 -15.57 2.15
CA LEU A 183 -11.63 -15.38 3.46
C LEU A 183 -10.10 -15.36 3.35
N VAL A 184 -9.54 -16.22 2.50
CA VAL A 184 -8.10 -16.19 2.21
C VAL A 184 -7.70 -14.83 1.62
N GLY A 185 -8.48 -14.32 0.65
CA GLY A 185 -8.25 -13.00 0.07
C GLY A 185 -8.34 -11.86 1.10
N LEU A 186 -9.32 -11.93 2.01
CA LEU A 186 -9.51 -10.99 3.11
C LEU A 186 -8.32 -11.03 4.09
N ALA A 187 -7.86 -12.24 4.46
CA ALA A 187 -6.65 -12.42 5.26
C ALA A 187 -5.42 -11.82 4.55
N GLY A 188 -5.35 -11.94 3.22
CA GLY A 188 -4.35 -11.26 2.39
C GLY A 188 -4.38 -9.75 2.56
N GLY A 189 -5.57 -9.14 2.61
CA GLY A 189 -5.77 -7.72 2.91
C GLY A 189 -5.22 -7.32 4.29
N MET A 190 -5.46 -8.16 5.31
CA MET A 190 -4.93 -7.95 6.67
C MET A 190 -3.38 -8.03 6.70
N PHE A 191 -2.79 -9.05 6.11
CA PHE A 191 -1.32 -9.16 6.00
C PHE A 191 -0.71 -8.00 5.20
N ALA A 192 -1.38 -7.57 4.11
CA ALA A 192 -0.97 -6.41 3.33
C ALA A 192 -1.00 -5.11 4.15
N ALA A 193 -1.97 -4.95 5.05
CA ALA A 193 -2.03 -3.82 5.98
C ALA A 193 -0.82 -3.81 6.92
N GLY A 194 -0.50 -4.94 7.54
CA GLY A 194 0.69 -5.10 8.39
C GLY A 194 1.99 -4.82 7.63
N ALA A 195 2.10 -5.35 6.41
CA ALA A 195 3.24 -5.09 5.54
C ALA A 195 3.40 -3.59 5.22
N LYS A 196 2.30 -2.88 4.91
CA LYS A 196 2.32 -1.42 4.63
C LYS A 196 2.74 -0.61 5.86
N VAL A 197 2.29 -0.99 7.07
CA VAL A 197 2.72 -0.36 8.32
C VAL A 197 4.23 -0.53 8.52
N THR A 198 4.76 -1.72 8.27
CA THR A 198 6.20 -2.00 8.37
C THR A 198 7.01 -1.24 7.33
N VAL A 199 6.54 -1.16 6.06
CA VAL A 199 7.17 -0.33 5.00
C VAL A 199 7.26 1.13 5.42
N ARG A 200 6.20 1.66 6.05
CA ARG A 200 6.22 3.04 6.54
C ARG A 200 7.30 3.28 7.59
N ARG A 201 7.56 2.30 8.46
CA ARG A 201 8.65 2.37 9.46
C ARG A 201 10.02 2.26 8.79
N LEU A 202 10.19 1.32 7.86
CA LEU A 202 11.41 1.17 7.06
C LEU A 202 11.75 2.43 6.25
N GLY A 203 10.77 3.08 5.65
CA GLY A 203 10.96 4.27 4.83
C GLY A 203 11.49 5.50 5.58
N GLN A 204 11.60 5.44 6.92
CA GLN A 204 12.23 6.49 7.71
C GLN A 204 13.76 6.39 7.71
N THR A 205 14.30 5.20 7.53
CA THR A 205 15.74 4.93 7.61
C THR A 205 16.32 4.29 6.36
N GLU A 206 15.48 3.68 5.52
CA GLU A 206 15.91 2.87 4.39
C GLU A 206 15.44 3.46 3.05
N PRO A 207 16.31 3.51 2.02
CA PRO A 207 15.91 3.94 0.69
C PRO A 207 14.95 2.91 0.07
N THR A 208 13.97 3.41 -0.70
CA THR A 208 12.93 2.60 -1.35
C THR A 208 13.46 1.39 -2.11
N MET A 209 14.53 1.57 -2.88
CA MET A 209 15.08 0.52 -3.72
C MET A 209 15.62 -0.65 -2.88
N ARG A 210 16.22 -0.35 -1.71
CA ARG A 210 16.68 -1.35 -0.74
C ARG A 210 15.49 -2.13 -0.16
N ILE A 211 14.43 -1.43 0.24
CA ILE A 211 13.21 -2.05 0.80
C ILE A 211 12.61 -3.04 -0.21
N VAL A 212 12.48 -2.64 -1.47
CA VAL A 212 11.89 -3.48 -2.52
C VAL A 212 12.81 -4.65 -2.89
N PHE A 213 14.14 -4.43 -2.91
CA PHE A 213 15.11 -5.49 -3.19
C PHE A 213 15.11 -6.57 -2.09
N TYR A 214 15.25 -6.18 -0.82
CA TYR A 214 15.19 -7.13 0.30
C TYR A 214 13.87 -7.89 0.32
N PHE A 215 12.76 -7.22 0.04
CA PHE A 215 11.47 -7.88 -0.08
C PHE A 215 11.48 -8.94 -1.17
N SER A 216 11.90 -8.62 -2.39
CA SER A 216 11.93 -9.56 -3.51
C SER A 216 12.87 -10.74 -3.24
N LEU A 217 14.04 -10.46 -2.65
CA LEU A 217 15.02 -11.49 -2.30
C LEU A 217 14.46 -12.45 -1.24
N ILE A 218 13.90 -11.93 -0.15
CA ILE A 218 13.38 -12.77 0.94
C ILE A 218 12.14 -13.54 0.48
N VAL A 219 11.25 -12.93 -0.33
CA VAL A 219 10.13 -13.65 -0.96
C VAL A 219 10.62 -14.82 -1.78
N MET A 220 11.63 -14.62 -2.64
CA MET A 220 12.24 -15.67 -3.45
C MET A 220 12.78 -16.79 -2.56
N LEU A 221 13.53 -16.46 -1.51
CA LEU A 221 14.11 -17.44 -0.59
C LEU A 221 13.03 -18.24 0.16
N ILE A 222 11.99 -17.58 0.70
CA ILE A 222 10.88 -18.25 1.38
C ILE A 222 10.12 -19.16 0.41
N ALA A 223 9.82 -18.65 -0.80
CA ALA A 223 9.06 -19.40 -1.80
C ALA A 223 9.85 -20.55 -2.42
N THR A 224 11.18 -20.62 -2.23
CA THR A 224 11.99 -21.78 -2.65
C THR A 224 11.61 -23.06 -1.89
N ILE A 225 11.15 -22.94 -0.64
CA ILE A 225 10.79 -24.10 0.18
C ILE A 225 9.61 -24.88 -0.44
N PRO A 226 8.42 -24.27 -0.64
CA PRO A 226 7.30 -24.97 -1.26
C PRO A 226 7.53 -25.34 -2.71
N LEU A 227 8.50 -24.73 -3.38
CA LEU A 227 8.87 -25.05 -4.75
C LEU A 227 9.44 -26.47 -4.88
N LEU A 228 10.02 -27.04 -3.83
CA LEU A 228 10.60 -28.38 -3.84
C LEU A 228 9.57 -29.48 -4.19
N TRP A 229 8.30 -29.26 -3.88
CA TRP A 229 7.21 -30.21 -4.20
C TRP A 229 6.20 -29.65 -5.22
N ALA A 230 6.17 -28.34 -5.45
CA ALA A 230 5.20 -27.68 -6.32
C ALA A 230 5.78 -27.31 -7.69
N TRP A 231 7.05 -27.64 -7.95
CA TRP A 231 7.71 -27.27 -9.19
C TRP A 231 7.10 -27.97 -10.40
N ARG A 232 6.69 -27.17 -11.36
CA ARG A 232 6.41 -27.57 -12.72
C ARG A 232 7.19 -26.62 -13.64
N THR A 233 7.90 -27.19 -14.61
CA THR A 233 8.65 -26.37 -15.59
C THR A 233 7.69 -25.59 -16.47
N PRO A 234 7.74 -24.25 -16.46
CA PRO A 234 6.86 -23.43 -17.29
C PRO A 234 7.15 -23.63 -18.79
N THR A 235 6.12 -23.57 -19.61
CA THR A 235 6.20 -23.49 -21.07
C THR A 235 6.77 -22.13 -21.52
N ALA A 236 7.14 -21.99 -22.78
CA ALA A 236 7.66 -20.72 -23.33
C ALA A 236 6.67 -19.53 -23.15
N VAL A 237 5.38 -19.79 -23.28
CA VAL A 237 4.33 -18.79 -23.08
C VAL A 237 4.22 -18.40 -21.60
N GLU A 238 4.23 -19.38 -20.70
CA GLU A 238 4.18 -19.14 -19.26
C GLU A 238 5.42 -18.38 -18.77
N TRP A 239 6.62 -18.67 -19.29
CA TRP A 239 7.82 -17.87 -19.01
C TRP A 239 7.64 -16.41 -19.40
N GLY A 240 7.02 -16.13 -20.56
CA GLY A 240 6.70 -14.77 -21.00
C GLY A 240 5.73 -14.07 -20.02
N LEU A 241 4.65 -14.77 -19.61
CA LEU A 241 3.68 -14.24 -18.66
C LEU A 241 4.30 -14.00 -17.27
N LEU A 242 5.13 -14.91 -16.77
CA LEU A 242 5.84 -14.77 -15.50
C LEU A 242 6.82 -13.60 -15.51
N PHE A 243 7.53 -13.39 -16.63
CA PHE A 243 8.39 -12.21 -16.80
C PHE A 243 7.57 -10.92 -16.80
N LEU A 244 6.47 -10.85 -17.55
CA LEU A 244 5.57 -9.70 -17.57
C LEU A 244 4.98 -9.43 -16.19
N MET A 245 4.55 -10.45 -15.45
CA MET A 245 4.11 -10.35 -14.07
C MET A 245 5.18 -9.72 -13.18
N GLY A 246 6.42 -10.20 -13.26
CA GLY A 246 7.56 -9.66 -12.53
C GLY A 246 7.86 -8.20 -12.89
N LEU A 247 7.82 -7.87 -14.17
CA LEU A 247 8.03 -6.53 -14.71
C LEU A 247 6.95 -5.56 -14.21
N PHE A 248 5.67 -5.89 -14.44
CA PHE A 248 4.54 -5.06 -14.01
C PHE A 248 4.55 -4.85 -12.50
N GLY A 249 4.75 -5.92 -11.73
CA GLY A 249 4.82 -5.83 -10.28
C GLY A 249 5.98 -4.98 -9.77
N THR A 250 7.16 -5.05 -10.40
CA THR A 250 8.33 -4.27 -9.98
C THR A 250 8.20 -2.80 -10.38
N LEU A 251 7.79 -2.52 -11.61
CA LEU A 251 7.53 -1.16 -12.07
C LEU A 251 6.38 -0.51 -11.28
N GLY A 252 5.29 -1.26 -11.05
CA GLY A 252 4.18 -0.79 -10.21
C GLY A 252 4.64 -0.40 -8.80
N GLN A 253 5.48 -1.21 -8.17
CA GLN A 253 6.06 -0.88 -6.85
C GLN A 253 6.94 0.38 -6.88
N LEU A 254 7.74 0.57 -7.91
CA LEU A 254 8.58 1.76 -8.04
C LEU A 254 7.74 3.03 -8.24
N LEU A 255 6.72 2.98 -9.12
CA LEU A 255 5.82 4.11 -9.37
C LEU A 255 4.99 4.44 -8.13
N LEU A 256 4.41 3.43 -7.46
CA LEU A 256 3.66 3.59 -6.22
C LEU A 256 4.49 4.31 -5.17
N THR A 257 5.71 3.82 -4.94
CA THR A 257 6.59 4.38 -3.93
C THR A 257 7.01 5.81 -4.29
N ARG A 258 7.30 6.09 -5.56
CA ARG A 258 7.59 7.44 -6.03
C ARG A 258 6.40 8.36 -5.85
N GLY A 259 5.19 7.93 -6.21
CA GLY A 259 3.95 8.68 -6.02
C GLY A 259 3.75 9.12 -4.56
N TYR A 260 3.91 8.17 -3.62
CA TYR A 260 3.82 8.46 -2.19
C TYR A 260 4.98 9.30 -1.64
N SER A 261 6.12 9.35 -2.33
CA SER A 261 7.27 10.18 -1.90
C SER A 261 7.14 11.65 -2.30
N ILE A 262 6.34 11.96 -3.34
CA ILE A 262 6.22 13.33 -3.88
C ILE A 262 4.88 13.99 -3.60
N ALA A 263 3.89 13.24 -3.10
CA ALA A 263 2.57 13.74 -2.75
C ALA A 263 2.13 13.25 -1.37
N ALA A 264 1.26 14.00 -0.72
CA ALA A 264 0.71 13.60 0.57
C ALA A 264 -0.13 12.32 0.43
N ALA A 265 0.23 11.27 1.15
CA ALA A 265 -0.40 9.95 1.08
C ALA A 265 -1.94 10.01 1.21
N SER A 266 -2.47 10.92 2.05
CA SER A 266 -3.92 11.10 2.25
C SER A 266 -4.64 11.70 1.04
N GLN A 267 -3.93 12.39 0.15
CA GLN A 267 -4.49 12.97 -1.06
C GLN A 267 -4.48 11.98 -2.21
N VAL A 268 -3.43 11.14 -2.30
CA VAL A 268 -3.26 10.21 -3.41
C VAL A 268 -3.76 8.78 -3.11
N ALA A 269 -3.97 8.42 -1.84
CA ALA A 269 -4.49 7.10 -1.47
C ALA A 269 -5.83 6.71 -2.14
N PRO A 270 -6.81 7.61 -2.35
CA PRO A 270 -8.04 7.26 -3.07
C PRO A 270 -7.80 6.74 -4.49
N PHE A 271 -6.71 7.17 -5.14
CA PHE A 271 -6.39 6.72 -6.50
C PHE A 271 -5.94 5.26 -6.57
N THR A 272 -5.61 4.62 -5.44
CA THR A 272 -5.31 3.18 -5.44
C THR A 272 -6.52 2.31 -5.78
N TYR A 273 -7.74 2.81 -5.60
CA TYR A 273 -8.96 2.09 -6.00
C TYR A 273 -9.12 1.95 -7.52
N PHE A 274 -8.36 2.70 -8.34
CA PHE A 274 -8.32 2.48 -9.78
C PHE A 274 -7.85 1.07 -10.17
N SER A 275 -7.12 0.36 -9.30
CA SER A 275 -6.77 -1.04 -9.55
C SER A 275 -8.00 -1.92 -9.76
N VAL A 276 -9.08 -1.68 -9.03
CA VAL A 276 -10.34 -2.42 -9.17
C VAL A 276 -11.00 -2.10 -10.51
N VAL A 277 -10.98 -0.83 -10.92
CA VAL A 277 -11.53 -0.41 -12.22
C VAL A 277 -10.77 -1.06 -13.39
N PHE A 278 -9.43 -1.05 -13.34
CA PHE A 278 -8.61 -1.70 -14.35
C PHE A 278 -8.76 -3.22 -14.34
N ALA A 279 -8.89 -3.83 -13.15
CA ALA A 279 -9.12 -5.26 -13.01
C ALA A 279 -10.49 -5.67 -13.58
N ALA A 280 -11.54 -4.89 -13.30
CA ALA A 280 -12.86 -5.10 -13.88
C ALA A 280 -12.84 -5.02 -15.42
N LEU A 281 -12.09 -4.03 -15.95
CA LEU A 281 -11.92 -3.91 -17.41
C LEU A 281 -11.19 -5.13 -18.00
N TYR A 282 -10.09 -5.58 -17.37
CA TYR A 282 -9.35 -6.77 -17.82
C TYR A 282 -10.18 -8.05 -17.65
N GLY A 283 -10.91 -8.20 -16.54
CA GLY A 283 -11.82 -9.31 -16.31
C GLY A 283 -12.89 -9.44 -17.40
N TYR A 284 -13.49 -8.30 -17.77
CA TYR A 284 -14.45 -8.24 -18.87
C TYR A 284 -13.81 -8.58 -20.22
N LEU A 285 -12.66 -7.99 -20.55
CA LEU A 285 -12.02 -8.16 -21.88
C LEU A 285 -11.43 -9.55 -22.12
N PHE A 286 -10.83 -10.17 -21.08
CA PHE A 286 -10.08 -11.42 -21.23
C PHE A 286 -10.82 -12.67 -20.74
N TRP A 287 -11.75 -12.50 -19.78
CA TRP A 287 -12.47 -13.62 -19.15
C TRP A 287 -13.99 -13.50 -19.27
N ASN A 288 -14.49 -12.45 -19.95
CA ASN A 288 -15.93 -12.16 -20.07
C ASN A 288 -16.64 -12.09 -18.68
N GLU A 289 -15.90 -11.62 -17.66
CA GLU A 289 -16.42 -11.42 -16.32
C GLU A 289 -17.41 -10.27 -16.30
N LYS A 290 -18.61 -10.50 -15.74
CA LYS A 290 -19.65 -9.48 -15.64
C LYS A 290 -19.68 -8.94 -14.21
N LEU A 291 -19.73 -7.62 -14.09
CA LEU A 291 -19.93 -6.96 -12.81
C LEU A 291 -21.41 -6.89 -12.50
N ASP A 292 -21.82 -7.41 -11.36
CA ASP A 292 -23.17 -7.26 -10.85
C ASP A 292 -23.35 -5.99 -10.01
N LEU A 293 -24.59 -5.67 -9.65
CA LEU A 293 -24.91 -4.50 -8.81
C LEU A 293 -24.37 -4.67 -7.38
N GLY A 294 -24.30 -5.90 -6.86
CA GLY A 294 -23.76 -6.19 -5.53
C GLY A 294 -22.25 -5.88 -5.47
N PHE A 295 -21.49 -6.28 -6.51
CA PHE A 295 -20.09 -5.91 -6.63
C PHE A 295 -19.90 -4.38 -6.65
N ILE A 296 -20.66 -3.66 -7.48
CA ILE A 296 -20.52 -2.19 -7.61
C ILE A 296 -20.84 -1.51 -6.28
N ALA A 297 -21.95 -1.90 -5.61
CA ALA A 297 -22.33 -1.35 -4.32
C ALA A 297 -21.28 -1.65 -3.23
N GLY A 298 -20.83 -2.89 -3.16
CA GLY A 298 -19.80 -3.32 -2.20
C GLY A 298 -18.46 -2.63 -2.44
N ALA A 299 -18.02 -2.49 -3.69
CA ALA A 299 -16.79 -1.78 -4.05
C ALA A 299 -16.84 -0.30 -3.62
N MET A 300 -17.97 0.38 -3.85
CA MET A 300 -18.18 1.75 -3.39
C MET A 300 -18.13 1.86 -1.86
N LEU A 301 -18.78 0.95 -1.13
CA LEU A 301 -18.75 0.93 0.34
C LEU A 301 -17.33 0.72 0.87
N ILE A 302 -16.57 -0.23 0.33
CA ILE A 302 -15.18 -0.48 0.72
C ILE A 302 -14.32 0.76 0.44
N ALA A 303 -14.48 1.40 -0.73
CA ALA A 303 -13.73 2.59 -1.09
C ALA A 303 -14.02 3.76 -0.13
N VAL A 304 -15.29 4.06 0.12
CA VAL A 304 -15.71 5.12 1.05
C VAL A 304 -15.23 4.82 2.47
N ALA A 305 -15.43 3.61 2.95
CA ALA A 305 -14.99 3.17 4.28
C ALA A 305 -13.47 3.28 4.44
N GLY A 306 -12.70 2.81 3.46
CA GLY A 306 -11.24 2.92 3.44
C GLY A 306 -10.75 4.38 3.47
N ILE A 307 -11.37 5.26 2.69
CA ILE A 307 -11.04 6.70 2.67
C ILE A 307 -11.37 7.34 4.03
N VAL A 308 -12.54 7.05 4.60
CA VAL A 308 -12.96 7.58 5.91
C VAL A 308 -12.02 7.10 7.01
N ALA A 309 -11.67 5.81 7.05
CA ALA A 309 -10.74 5.24 8.01
C ALA A 309 -9.34 5.90 7.94
N LEU A 310 -8.82 6.13 6.74
CA LEU A 310 -7.53 6.80 6.53
C LEU A 310 -7.55 8.27 7.01
N ARG A 311 -8.62 9.01 6.68
CA ARG A 311 -8.77 10.42 7.08
C ARG A 311 -8.96 10.58 8.59
N ALA A 312 -9.80 9.73 9.20
CA ALA A 312 -10.05 9.77 10.65
C ALA A 312 -8.78 9.48 11.46
N ASN A 313 -7.97 8.50 11.03
CA ASN A 313 -6.71 8.18 11.69
C ASN A 313 -5.68 9.33 11.58
N ARG A 314 -5.65 10.05 10.46
CA ARG A 314 -4.76 11.20 10.26
C ARG A 314 -5.12 12.37 11.16
N SER A 315 -6.40 12.73 11.26
CA SER A 315 -6.89 13.85 12.08
C SER A 315 -6.55 13.64 13.56
N ARG A 316 -6.70 12.41 14.03
CA ARG A 316 -6.38 12.04 15.40
C ARG A 316 -4.88 12.15 15.71
N ARG A 317 -4.02 11.68 14.80
CA ARG A 317 -2.57 11.75 14.96
C ARG A 317 -2.07 13.20 14.99
N LYS A 318 -2.67 14.08 14.16
CA LYS A 318 -2.35 15.51 14.19
C LYS A 318 -2.71 16.14 15.55
N ARG A 319 -3.86 15.79 16.08
CA ARG A 319 -4.32 16.30 17.40
C ARG A 319 -3.42 15.81 18.55
N SER A 320 -3.06 14.53 18.58
CA SER A 320 -2.16 13.97 19.58
C SER A 320 -0.75 14.57 19.52
N ASN A 321 -0.25 14.92 18.35
CA ASN A 321 1.05 15.58 18.22
C ASN A 321 1.01 17.04 18.71
N LEU A 322 -0.09 17.77 18.46
CA LEU A 322 -0.29 19.12 18.99
C LEU A 322 -0.38 19.11 20.52
N GLU A 323 -1.20 18.22 21.10
CA GLU A 323 -1.33 18.04 22.55
C GLU A 323 0.02 17.72 23.23
N LYS A 324 0.90 16.98 22.55
CA LYS A 324 2.26 16.69 23.06
C LYS A 324 3.19 17.91 22.95
N GLN A 325 3.05 18.73 21.93
CA GLN A 325 3.81 19.98 21.79
C GLN A 325 3.40 20.99 22.84
N ASP A 326 2.10 21.18 23.04
CA ASP A 326 1.55 22.08 24.06
C ASP A 326 1.97 21.63 25.49
N ALA A 327 2.00 20.32 25.75
CA ALA A 327 2.45 19.77 27.04
C ALA A 327 3.94 20.02 27.30
N VAL A 328 4.78 20.03 26.27
CA VAL A 328 6.23 20.32 26.38
C VAL A 328 6.45 21.83 26.61
N GLU A 329 5.67 22.71 25.95
CA GLU A 329 5.78 24.15 26.14
C GLU A 329 5.31 24.62 27.52
N VAL A 330 4.39 23.89 28.18
CA VAL A 330 3.88 24.23 29.54
C VAL A 330 4.85 23.75 30.64
N THR A 331 5.72 22.78 30.36
CA THR A 331 6.64 22.17 31.35
C THR A 331 8.10 22.67 31.24
N GLY A 332 8.43 23.51 30.24
CA GLY A 332 9.73 24.14 30.06
C GLY A 332 9.68 25.65 30.27
#